data_89d412d7f920a1b328a151f4203e802a
#
_entry.id   89d412d7f920a1b328a151f4203e802a
#
_cell.length_a   1.000
_cell.length_b   1.000
_cell.length_c   1.000
_cell.angle_alpha   90.00
_cell.angle_beta   90.00
_cell.angle_gamma   90.00
#
_symmetry.space_group_name_H-M   'P 1'
#
loop_
_entity.id
_entity.type
_entity.pdbx_description
1 polymer ?
#
loop_
_entity_poly.entity_id
_entity_poly.type
_entity_poly.pdbx_seq_one_letter_code
_entity_poly.pdbx_strand_id
1 'polypeptide(L)'
;MNWKNFNISEKDIKSSRRAYFANISYLDDKIGEILDTLQKTNQEAVIIFVSDHGDMLGERGLWFKMSFFENSSRVPLMISSTVLEPKLVAEPVSTIDVCPTLCDLSGCDMDELARWTEGESLLPIANGSIRSNPVLMEYAAEASYAPLISIRKGPFKYNRCDLDPEQLFDVE
;
A
#
# COMPACT_ATOMS: atom_id res chain seq x y z
N MET A 1 -20.67 -17.79 -4.61
CA MET A 1 -20.05 -18.18 -5.92
C MET A 1 -19.01 -19.22 -5.62
N ASN A 2 -19.03 -20.41 -6.20
CA ASN A 2 -18.10 -21.48 -5.84
C ASN A 2 -16.84 -21.35 -6.70
N TRP A 3 -15.82 -20.67 -6.21
CA TRP A 3 -14.56 -20.39 -6.91
C TRP A 3 -13.76 -21.66 -7.30
N LYS A 4 -14.05 -22.81 -6.64
CA LYS A 4 -13.37 -24.10 -6.88
C LYS A 4 -13.62 -24.70 -8.26
N ASN A 5 -14.57 -24.19 -9.04
CA ASN A 5 -14.94 -24.75 -10.35
C ASN A 5 -14.43 -23.91 -11.54
N PHE A 6 -13.68 -22.82 -11.31
CA PHE A 6 -13.05 -22.10 -12.42
C PHE A 6 -11.70 -22.74 -12.76
N ASN A 7 -11.71 -23.54 -13.83
CA ASN A 7 -10.50 -24.11 -14.39
C ASN A 7 -9.81 -23.02 -15.25
N ILE A 8 -9.07 -22.11 -14.59
CA ILE A 8 -8.34 -21.04 -15.27
C ILE A 8 -7.07 -21.67 -15.86
N SER A 9 -6.93 -21.59 -17.19
CA SER A 9 -5.75 -22.15 -17.85
C SER A 9 -4.51 -21.27 -17.61
N GLU A 10 -3.31 -21.86 -17.74
CA GLU A 10 -2.06 -21.06 -17.71
C GLU A 10 -2.04 -19.94 -18.76
N LYS A 11 -2.69 -20.17 -19.92
CA LYS A 11 -2.81 -19.16 -20.97
C LYS A 11 -3.62 -17.96 -20.48
N ASP A 12 -4.71 -18.21 -19.76
CA ASP A 12 -5.57 -17.14 -19.22
C ASP A 12 -4.86 -16.36 -18.14
N ILE A 13 -4.13 -17.05 -17.24
CA ILE A 13 -3.28 -16.40 -16.21
C ILE A 13 -2.25 -15.48 -16.87
N LYS A 14 -1.51 -15.98 -17.86
CA LYS A 14 -0.51 -15.18 -18.58
C LYS A 14 -1.13 -14.00 -19.31
N SER A 15 -2.31 -14.19 -19.92
CA SER A 15 -3.03 -13.12 -20.61
C SER A 15 -3.49 -12.03 -19.65
N SER A 16 -4.06 -12.41 -18.50
CA SER A 16 -4.49 -11.47 -17.46
C SER A 16 -3.32 -10.67 -16.89
N ARG A 17 -2.20 -11.33 -16.59
CA ARG A 17 -0.97 -10.66 -16.12
C ARG A 17 -0.42 -9.68 -17.16
N ARG A 18 -0.43 -10.04 -18.45
CA ARG A 18 -0.01 -9.12 -19.51
C ARG A 18 -0.90 -7.88 -19.58
N ALA A 19 -2.23 -8.05 -19.46
CA ALA A 19 -3.16 -6.95 -19.46
C ALA A 19 -2.93 -6.02 -18.23
N TYR A 20 -2.68 -6.60 -17.06
CA TYR A 20 -2.35 -5.85 -15.85
C TYR A 20 -1.06 -5.02 -16.04
N PHE A 21 0.02 -5.62 -16.53
CA PHE A 21 1.27 -4.90 -16.80
C PHE A 21 1.12 -3.84 -17.90
N ALA A 22 0.26 -4.07 -18.90
CA ALA A 22 -0.03 -3.04 -19.89
C ALA A 22 -0.73 -1.83 -19.27
N ASN A 23 -1.64 -2.06 -18.30
CA ASN A 23 -2.26 -0.97 -17.54
C ASN A 23 -1.24 -0.20 -16.69
N ILE A 24 -0.26 -0.89 -16.09
CA ILE A 24 0.83 -0.23 -15.36
C ILE A 24 1.65 0.66 -16.30
N SER A 25 2.01 0.17 -17.49
CA SER A 25 2.74 0.97 -18.49
C SER A 25 1.95 2.19 -18.93
N TYR A 26 0.65 2.02 -19.16
CA TYR A 26 -0.24 3.15 -19.49
C TYR A 26 -0.31 4.18 -18.36
N LEU A 27 -0.39 3.73 -17.11
CA LEU A 27 -0.40 4.61 -15.95
C LEU A 27 0.93 5.37 -15.81
N ASP A 28 2.06 4.70 -16.03
CA ASP A 28 3.39 5.29 -16.01
C ASP A 28 3.51 6.43 -17.03
N ASP A 29 3.05 6.21 -18.28
CA ASP A 29 2.98 7.26 -19.30
C ASP A 29 2.15 8.48 -18.82
N LYS A 30 1.00 8.25 -18.17
CA LYS A 30 0.13 9.33 -17.67
C LYS A 30 0.76 10.10 -16.50
N ILE A 31 1.47 9.41 -15.63
CA ILE A 31 2.24 10.06 -14.55
C ILE A 31 3.35 10.92 -15.17
N GLY A 32 4.04 10.41 -16.18
CA GLY A 32 5.05 11.16 -16.93
C GLY A 32 4.49 12.49 -17.49
N GLU A 33 3.31 12.47 -18.12
CA GLU A 33 2.64 13.67 -18.63
C GLU A 33 2.35 14.73 -17.52
N ILE A 34 1.99 14.27 -16.31
CA ILE A 34 1.75 15.14 -15.14
C ILE A 34 3.06 15.76 -14.67
N LEU A 35 4.12 14.96 -14.52
CA LEU A 35 5.44 15.41 -14.08
C LEU A 35 6.05 16.40 -15.08
N ASP A 36 5.93 16.14 -16.38
CA ASP A 36 6.35 17.06 -17.44
C ASP A 36 5.62 18.40 -17.36
N THR A 37 4.34 18.38 -16.99
CA THR A 37 3.55 19.60 -16.85
C THR A 37 4.00 20.42 -15.65
N LEU A 38 4.26 19.78 -14.50
CA LEU A 38 4.82 20.43 -13.33
C LEU A 38 6.19 21.09 -13.65
N GLN A 39 7.05 20.38 -14.36
CA GLN A 39 8.35 20.91 -14.76
C GLN A 39 8.22 22.13 -15.69
N LYS A 40 7.33 22.06 -16.70
CA LYS A 40 7.09 23.16 -17.66
C LYS A 40 6.49 24.41 -16.99
N THR A 41 5.70 24.23 -15.96
CA THR A 41 5.09 25.34 -15.21
C THR A 41 6.01 25.89 -14.12
N ASN A 42 7.16 25.26 -13.91
CA ASN A 42 8.16 25.63 -12.88
C ASN A 42 7.53 25.78 -11.48
N GLN A 43 6.61 24.88 -11.14
CA GLN A 43 5.96 24.88 -9.83
C GLN A 43 6.68 23.90 -8.92
N GLU A 44 6.99 24.34 -7.70
CA GLU A 44 7.42 23.47 -6.62
C GLU A 44 6.22 22.73 -6.05
N ALA A 45 6.34 21.42 -5.93
CA ALA A 45 5.29 20.57 -5.39
C ALA A 45 5.87 19.43 -4.56
N VAL A 46 5.16 19.06 -3.52
CA VAL A 46 5.34 17.75 -2.89
C VAL A 46 4.56 16.74 -3.71
N ILE A 47 5.22 15.66 -4.11
CA ILE A 47 4.60 14.59 -4.89
C ILE A 47 4.56 13.33 -4.03
N ILE A 48 3.36 12.81 -3.80
CA ILE A 48 3.15 11.52 -3.13
C ILE A 48 2.51 10.58 -4.14
N PHE A 49 3.22 9.49 -4.47
CA PHE A 49 2.69 8.41 -5.28
C PHE A 49 2.37 7.23 -4.36
N VAL A 50 1.13 6.79 -4.37
CA VAL A 50 0.64 5.69 -3.53
C VAL A 50 -0.49 4.96 -4.25
N SER A 51 -0.63 3.65 -4.01
CA SER A 51 -1.82 2.88 -4.41
C SER A 51 -2.69 2.60 -3.19
N ASP A 52 -3.99 2.44 -3.39
CA ASP A 52 -4.97 2.06 -2.36
C ASP A 52 -4.80 0.59 -1.95
N HIS A 53 -4.57 -0.30 -2.91
CA HIS A 53 -4.30 -1.73 -2.73
C HIS A 53 -3.53 -2.27 -3.93
N GLY A 54 -2.99 -3.48 -3.80
CA GLY A 54 -2.47 -4.27 -4.89
C GLY A 54 -3.50 -5.28 -5.41
N ASP A 55 -3.07 -6.23 -6.22
CA ASP A 55 -3.89 -7.32 -6.75
C ASP A 55 -3.14 -8.65 -6.75
N MET A 56 -3.85 -9.69 -6.33
CA MET A 56 -3.45 -11.06 -6.58
C MET A 56 -3.71 -11.39 -8.05
N LEU A 57 -2.74 -11.94 -8.73
CA LEU A 57 -2.79 -12.24 -10.17
C LEU A 57 -2.64 -13.75 -10.44
N GLY A 58 -3.31 -14.56 -9.63
CA GLY A 58 -3.28 -16.02 -9.68
C GLY A 58 -2.32 -16.66 -8.66
N GLU A 59 -1.59 -15.87 -7.87
CA GLU A 59 -0.77 -16.40 -6.77
C GLU A 59 -1.68 -17.04 -5.74
N ARG A 60 -1.30 -18.22 -5.25
CA ARG A 60 -2.10 -19.05 -4.31
C ARG A 60 -3.51 -19.39 -4.85
N GLY A 61 -3.74 -19.28 -6.17
CA GLY A 61 -5.06 -19.44 -6.79
C GLY A 61 -6.00 -18.26 -6.54
N LEU A 62 -5.50 -17.15 -6.01
CA LEU A 62 -6.28 -15.96 -5.67
C LEU A 62 -6.18 -14.89 -6.76
N TRP A 63 -7.24 -14.09 -6.86
CA TRP A 63 -7.37 -12.96 -7.76
C TRP A 63 -7.93 -11.77 -6.99
N PHE A 64 -7.62 -10.56 -7.47
CA PHE A 64 -8.05 -9.30 -6.85
C PHE A 64 -7.40 -9.06 -5.46
N LYS A 65 -8.10 -8.36 -4.56
CA LYS A 65 -7.53 -7.68 -3.39
C LYS A 65 -8.01 -8.17 -2.02
N MET A 66 -8.96 -9.10 -1.94
CA MET A 66 -9.64 -9.47 -0.69
C MET A 66 -8.78 -10.38 0.21
N SER A 67 -7.53 -9.97 0.45
CA SER A 67 -6.58 -10.72 1.30
C SER A 67 -5.48 -9.81 1.85
N PHE A 68 -4.76 -10.28 2.88
CA PHE A 68 -3.57 -9.61 3.40
C PHE A 68 -2.25 -10.18 2.88
N PHE A 69 -2.26 -10.97 1.82
CA PHE A 69 -1.01 -11.35 1.16
C PHE A 69 -0.32 -10.13 0.54
N GLU A 70 1.02 -10.17 0.44
CA GLU A 70 1.84 -9.02 0.03
C GLU A 70 1.38 -8.42 -1.31
N ASN A 71 1.03 -9.25 -2.30
CA ASN A 71 0.57 -8.75 -3.60
C ASN A 71 -0.72 -7.91 -3.52
N SER A 72 -1.55 -8.12 -2.51
CA SER A 72 -2.78 -7.37 -2.27
C SER A 72 -2.59 -6.18 -1.33
N SER A 73 -1.81 -6.33 -0.26
CA SER A 73 -1.75 -5.35 0.83
C SER A 73 -0.48 -4.49 0.84
N ARG A 74 0.59 -4.91 0.16
CA ARG A 74 1.80 -4.11 0.02
C ARG A 74 1.72 -3.27 -1.25
N VAL A 75 1.68 -1.96 -1.08
CA VAL A 75 1.55 -1.00 -2.17
C VAL A 75 2.81 -0.15 -2.31
N PRO A 76 3.10 0.40 -3.49
CA PRO A 76 4.14 1.41 -3.63
C PRO A 76 3.75 2.66 -2.83
N LEU A 77 4.74 3.26 -2.17
CA LEU A 77 4.64 4.58 -1.54
C LEU A 77 5.95 5.31 -1.80
N MET A 78 5.87 6.41 -2.55
CA MET A 78 7.01 7.27 -2.85
C MET A 78 6.66 8.71 -2.51
N ILE A 79 7.59 9.42 -1.88
CA ILE A 79 7.43 10.84 -1.53
C ILE A 79 8.62 11.59 -2.12
N SER A 80 8.33 12.60 -2.93
CA SER A 80 9.31 13.55 -3.45
C SER A 80 9.04 14.93 -2.89
N SER A 81 10.02 15.51 -2.22
CA SER A 81 9.94 16.82 -1.61
C SER A 81 11.34 17.44 -1.51
N THR A 82 11.43 18.75 -1.51
CA THR A 82 12.69 19.49 -1.33
C THR A 82 13.29 19.36 0.08
N VAL A 83 12.50 18.87 1.06
CA VAL A 83 12.96 18.66 2.44
C VAL A 83 13.40 17.23 2.72
N LEU A 84 13.33 16.32 1.75
CA LEU A 84 13.71 14.91 1.91
C LEU A 84 14.87 14.54 1.01
N GLU A 85 15.85 13.87 1.58
CA GLU A 85 16.95 13.28 0.80
C GLU A 85 16.50 11.95 0.17
N PRO A 86 16.93 11.66 -1.08
CA PRO A 86 16.61 10.41 -1.76
C PRO A 86 17.13 9.19 -1.00
N LYS A 87 16.24 8.30 -0.59
CA LYS A 87 16.61 7.03 0.05
C LYS A 87 15.50 6.00 0.00
N LEU A 88 15.89 4.74 0.22
CA LEU A 88 14.95 3.65 0.47
C LEU A 88 14.75 3.50 1.98
N VAL A 89 13.49 3.44 2.41
CA VAL A 89 13.08 3.23 3.80
C VAL A 89 12.49 1.82 3.92
N ALA A 90 13.08 0.99 4.76
CA ALA A 90 12.63 -0.40 4.97
C ALA A 90 11.56 -0.52 6.08
N GLU A 91 11.39 0.53 6.91
CA GLU A 91 10.38 0.52 7.97
C GLU A 91 8.96 0.35 7.39
N PRO A 92 8.15 -0.60 7.89
CA PRO A 92 6.77 -0.74 7.48
C PRO A 92 5.95 0.50 7.81
N VAL A 93 5.22 1.00 6.81
CA VAL A 93 4.35 2.18 6.94
C VAL A 93 2.96 1.86 6.39
N SER A 94 1.99 2.73 6.64
CA SER A 94 0.60 2.54 6.23
C SER A 94 0.10 3.69 5.36
N THR A 95 -0.91 3.43 4.54
CA THR A 95 -1.59 4.47 3.74
C THR A 95 -2.30 5.50 4.63
N ILE A 96 -2.65 5.16 5.87
CA ILE A 96 -3.21 6.10 6.85
C ILE A 96 -2.20 7.20 7.24
N ASP A 97 -0.90 6.96 7.04
CA ASP A 97 0.19 7.89 7.35
C ASP A 97 0.32 9.02 6.31
N VAL A 98 -0.31 8.87 5.15
CA VAL A 98 -0.23 9.87 4.06
C VAL A 98 -0.83 11.21 4.49
N CYS A 99 -2.00 11.19 5.13
CA CYS A 99 -2.66 12.41 5.58
C CYS A 99 -1.83 13.16 6.65
N PRO A 100 -1.37 12.52 7.75
CA PRO A 100 -0.46 13.15 8.70
C PRO A 100 0.81 13.72 8.06
N THR A 101 1.38 13.01 7.09
CA THR A 101 2.57 13.48 6.38
C THR A 101 2.31 14.75 5.59
N LEU A 102 1.17 14.84 4.90
CA LEU A 102 0.77 16.05 4.17
C LEU A 102 0.53 17.23 5.13
N CYS A 103 -0.12 16.98 6.26
CA CYS A 103 -0.37 17.99 7.28
C CYS A 103 0.96 18.51 7.88
N ASP A 104 1.88 17.62 8.21
CA ASP A 104 3.20 17.97 8.74
C ASP A 104 4.00 18.82 7.72
N LEU A 105 4.05 18.39 6.46
CA LEU A 105 4.67 19.14 5.36
C LEU A 105 4.04 20.52 5.13
N SER A 106 2.77 20.68 5.47
CA SER A 106 2.02 21.94 5.33
C SER A 106 2.09 22.82 6.57
N GLY A 107 2.74 22.37 7.65
CA GLY A 107 2.83 23.11 8.91
C GLY A 107 1.53 23.15 9.72
N CYS A 108 0.67 22.14 9.57
CA CYS A 108 -0.54 22.01 10.37
C CYS A 108 -0.23 21.64 11.83
N ASP A 109 -1.19 21.91 12.72
CA ASP A 109 -1.12 21.51 14.12
C ASP A 109 -1.26 19.97 14.22
N MET A 110 -0.16 19.30 14.52
CA MET A 110 -0.12 17.83 14.61
C MET A 110 -0.81 17.31 15.88
N ASP A 111 -0.88 18.10 16.95
CA ASP A 111 -1.60 17.71 18.18
C ASP A 111 -3.12 17.73 17.96
N GLU A 112 -3.63 18.65 17.17
CA GLU A 112 -5.02 18.64 16.75
C GLU A 112 -5.30 17.46 15.81
N LEU A 113 -4.44 17.22 14.84
CA LEU A 113 -4.59 16.11 13.90
C LEU A 113 -4.62 14.74 14.59
N ALA A 114 -3.78 14.52 15.61
CA ALA A 114 -3.72 13.28 16.38
C ALA A 114 -5.06 12.87 17.05
N ARG A 115 -6.03 13.78 17.13
CA ARG A 115 -7.38 13.48 17.61
C ARG A 115 -8.27 12.84 16.54
N TRP A 116 -7.87 12.88 15.27
CA TRP A 116 -8.67 12.47 14.12
C TRP A 116 -8.10 11.26 13.37
N THR A 117 -6.84 10.92 13.60
CA THR A 117 -6.18 9.80 12.93
C THR A 117 -5.20 9.09 13.84
N GLU A 118 -5.05 7.80 13.65
CA GLU A 118 -4.02 6.97 14.27
C GLU A 118 -2.75 6.87 13.39
N GLY A 119 -2.75 7.51 12.22
CA GLY A 119 -1.59 7.59 11.34
C GLY A 119 -0.48 8.47 11.92
N GLU A 120 0.74 8.22 11.51
CA GLU A 120 1.94 8.97 11.92
C GLU A 120 2.54 9.69 10.72
N SER A 121 3.15 10.88 10.93
CA SER A 121 3.93 11.52 9.86
C SER A 121 5.11 10.64 9.46
N LEU A 122 5.33 10.49 8.16
CA LEU A 122 6.45 9.73 7.60
C LEU A 122 7.77 10.52 7.60
N LEU A 123 7.77 11.81 7.91
CA LEU A 123 8.98 12.64 7.92
C LEU A 123 10.02 12.16 8.96
N PRO A 124 9.65 11.84 10.22
CA PRO A 124 10.59 11.26 11.17
C PRO A 124 11.13 9.90 10.70
N ILE A 125 10.27 9.05 10.12
CA ILE A 125 10.66 7.71 9.60
C ILE A 125 11.59 7.88 8.40
N ALA A 126 11.30 8.80 7.52
CA ALA A 126 12.19 9.19 6.43
C ALA A 126 13.54 9.69 6.97
N ASN A 127 13.67 10.22 8.14
CA ASN A 127 14.91 10.64 8.79
C ASN A 127 15.56 9.57 9.70
N GLY A 128 15.07 8.32 9.65
CA GLY A 128 15.68 7.18 10.34
C GLY A 128 15.04 6.80 11.67
N SER A 129 13.92 7.43 12.05
CA SER A 129 13.13 6.98 13.18
C SER A 129 12.45 5.65 12.88
N ILE A 130 12.15 4.88 13.93
CA ILE A 130 11.36 3.66 13.87
C ILE A 130 9.90 4.03 14.14
N ARG A 131 8.97 3.39 13.46
CA ARG A 131 7.54 3.57 13.70
C ARG A 131 7.17 3.15 15.13
N SER A 132 6.36 3.98 15.81
CA SER A 132 5.94 3.73 17.19
C SER A 132 4.98 2.54 17.28
N ASN A 133 3.98 2.52 16.42
CA ASN A 133 2.92 1.51 16.38
C ASN A 133 3.11 0.53 15.21
N PRO A 134 2.73 -0.75 15.37
CA PRO A 134 2.68 -1.65 14.23
C PRO A 134 1.65 -1.17 13.20
N VAL A 135 1.83 -1.55 11.94
CA VAL A 135 0.80 -1.32 10.91
C VAL A 135 -0.34 -2.30 11.14
N LEU A 136 -1.54 -1.77 11.36
CA LEU A 136 -2.78 -2.54 11.49
C LEU A 136 -3.56 -2.45 10.19
N MET A 137 -4.11 -3.59 9.76
CA MET A 137 -5.02 -3.69 8.61
C MET A 137 -6.24 -4.50 9.01
N GLU A 138 -7.43 -4.04 8.59
CA GLU A 138 -8.70 -4.70 8.87
C GLU A 138 -9.48 -4.88 7.55
N TYR A 139 -10.16 -6.01 7.43
CA TYR A 139 -11.03 -6.29 6.29
C TYR A 139 -12.28 -7.05 6.74
N ALA A 140 -13.43 -6.47 6.51
CA ALA A 140 -14.74 -7.03 6.87
C ALA A 140 -15.77 -6.77 5.77
N ALA A 141 -15.44 -7.17 4.53
CA ALA A 141 -16.25 -6.91 3.35
C ALA A 141 -16.52 -8.19 2.53
N GLU A 142 -16.83 -8.04 1.24
CA GLU A 142 -17.15 -9.15 0.35
C GLU A 142 -16.05 -10.22 0.29
N ALA A 143 -16.45 -11.46 0.07
CA ALA A 143 -15.60 -12.65 0.04
C ALA A 143 -14.92 -13.03 1.37
N SER A 144 -15.24 -12.35 2.48
CA SER A 144 -14.83 -12.75 3.82
C SER A 144 -16.02 -13.34 4.60
N TYR A 145 -15.81 -14.49 5.27
CA TYR A 145 -16.81 -15.12 6.13
C TYR A 145 -16.79 -14.55 7.55
N ALA A 146 -15.69 -13.91 7.93
CA ALA A 146 -15.50 -13.25 9.22
C ALA A 146 -14.47 -12.11 9.04
N PRO A 147 -14.42 -11.14 9.97
CA PRO A 147 -13.41 -10.09 9.95
C PRO A 147 -12.00 -10.66 9.92
N LEU A 148 -11.18 -10.10 9.05
CA LEU A 148 -9.75 -10.37 8.97
C LEU A 148 -9.00 -9.22 9.62
N ILE A 149 -7.99 -9.54 10.41
CA ILE A 149 -7.09 -8.57 11.03
C ILE A 149 -5.66 -8.97 10.67
N SER A 150 -4.84 -8.00 10.31
CA SER A 150 -3.42 -8.21 10.06
C SER A 150 -2.59 -7.16 10.77
N ILE A 151 -1.48 -7.59 11.37
CA ILE A 151 -0.51 -6.72 12.03
C ILE A 151 0.85 -6.93 11.37
N ARG A 152 1.49 -5.84 10.97
CA ARG A 152 2.86 -5.82 10.43
C ARG A 152 3.80 -5.09 11.39
N LYS A 153 4.89 -5.75 11.81
CA LYS A 153 5.95 -5.13 12.63
C LYS A 153 7.31 -5.71 12.25
N GLY A 154 8.22 -4.85 11.83
CA GLY A 154 9.52 -5.28 11.29
C GLY A 154 9.33 -6.32 10.17
N PRO A 155 10.05 -7.46 10.17
CA PRO A 155 9.92 -8.49 9.13
C PRO A 155 8.66 -9.34 9.26
N PHE A 156 7.92 -9.26 10.37
CA PHE A 156 6.83 -10.17 10.66
C PHE A 156 5.47 -9.60 10.31
N LYS A 157 4.62 -10.43 9.72
CA LYS A 157 3.23 -10.16 9.43
C LYS A 157 2.36 -11.27 9.98
N TYR A 158 1.45 -10.91 10.88
CA TYR A 158 0.51 -11.84 11.51
C TYR A 158 -0.90 -11.56 11.01
N ASN A 159 -1.57 -12.59 10.52
CA ASN A 159 -2.96 -12.54 10.07
C ASN A 159 -3.85 -13.41 10.96
N ARG A 160 -5.00 -12.88 11.34
CA ARG A 160 -6.03 -13.57 12.10
C ARG A 160 -7.38 -13.44 11.45
N CYS A 161 -8.10 -14.57 11.43
CA CYS A 161 -9.53 -14.67 11.16
C CYS A 161 -10.10 -15.72 12.10
N ASP A 162 -11.25 -15.47 12.73
CA ASP A 162 -11.79 -16.40 13.74
C ASP A 162 -12.23 -17.76 13.15
N LEU A 163 -12.41 -17.82 11.83
CA LEU A 163 -12.83 -19.05 11.11
C LEU A 163 -11.68 -19.76 10.39
N ASP A 164 -10.47 -19.17 10.38
CA ASP A 164 -9.29 -19.72 9.71
C ASP A 164 -8.13 -19.86 10.71
N PRO A 165 -7.17 -20.78 10.46
CA PRO A 165 -5.94 -20.84 11.24
C PRO A 165 -5.17 -19.53 11.20
N GLU A 166 -4.60 -19.16 12.34
CA GLU A 166 -3.68 -18.01 12.44
C GLU A 166 -2.46 -18.20 11.54
N GLN A 167 -1.99 -17.13 10.95
CA GLN A 167 -0.88 -17.14 10.00
C GLN A 167 0.19 -16.13 10.44
N LEU A 168 1.43 -16.59 10.52
CA LEU A 168 2.60 -15.75 10.75
C LEU A 168 3.56 -15.88 9.58
N PHE A 169 3.91 -14.76 8.97
CA PHE A 169 4.84 -14.69 7.85
C PHE A 169 6.08 -13.88 8.23
N ASP A 170 7.21 -14.33 7.75
CA ASP A 170 8.40 -13.52 7.54
C ASP A 170 8.32 -13.03 6.09
N VAL A 171 8.31 -11.71 5.89
CA VAL A 171 8.07 -11.08 4.59
C VAL A 171 9.22 -10.16 4.14
N GLU A 172 10.43 -10.39 4.69
CA GLU A 172 11.69 -9.86 4.15
C GLU A 172 12.19 -10.63 2.94
#